data_b9b26a33ae91da865f72ccfae2186012
#
_entry.id   b9b26a33ae91da865f72ccfae2186012
#
_cell.length_a   1.000
_cell.length_b   1.000
_cell.length_c   1.000
_cell.angle_alpha   90.00
_cell.angle_beta   90.00
_cell.angle_gamma   90.00
#
_symmetry.space_group_name_H-M   'P 1'
#
loop_
_entity.id
_entity.type
_entity.pdbx_description
1 polymer ?
#
loop_
_entity_poly.entity_id
_entity_poly.type
_entity_poly.pdbx_seq_one_letter_code
_entity_poly.pdbx_strand_id
1 'polypeptide(L)'
;MSTPETAPPAGPAAIFIGPPGAGKSTVGALVAAMLGVSFLDADTVIEEAAGKPVGDIFVEDGEEAFRALEGATAARLIAGHPGVLALGGGAILDPGTRRLLAGQRVIYLETGFAAAVHRTGLDAPRPLLFGNPRARMKVLLDERLPIYAGLAWRTVPTDDREPKHIAEEIAAMLEPGPSAGPRP
;
A
#
# COMPACT_ATOMS: atom_id res chain seq x y z
N MET A 1 27.44 31.73 -2.32
CA MET A 1 27.55 30.35 -2.85
C MET A 1 26.33 29.58 -2.37
N SER A 2 25.30 29.52 -3.19
CA SER A 2 24.06 28.81 -2.85
C SER A 2 24.27 27.32 -3.09
N THR A 3 24.05 26.54 -2.04
CA THR A 3 23.97 25.07 -2.12
C THR A 3 22.87 24.70 -3.11
N PRO A 4 23.08 23.77 -4.04
CA PRO A 4 21.99 23.33 -4.88
C PRO A 4 20.96 22.59 -4.01
N GLU A 5 19.83 23.21 -3.83
CA GLU A 5 18.62 22.62 -3.27
C GLU A 5 18.24 21.47 -4.22
N THR A 6 18.52 20.24 -3.80
CA THR A 6 18.05 19.05 -4.50
C THR A 6 16.53 19.13 -4.50
N ALA A 7 15.95 19.33 -5.68
CA ALA A 7 14.50 19.28 -5.85
C ALA A 7 13.98 17.98 -5.22
N PRO A 8 12.92 18.03 -4.38
CA PRO A 8 12.35 16.83 -3.80
C PRO A 8 11.97 15.85 -4.93
N PRO A 9 12.10 14.55 -4.72
CA PRO A 9 11.72 13.57 -5.74
C PRO A 9 10.27 13.83 -6.15
N ALA A 10 10.00 13.84 -7.44
CA ALA A 10 8.68 14.10 -8.00
C ALA A 10 7.75 12.89 -7.73
N GLY A 11 7.31 12.71 -6.47
CA GLY A 11 6.43 11.64 -6.05
C GLY A 11 6.78 11.09 -4.67
N PRO A 12 6.01 10.09 -4.18
CA PRO A 12 6.22 9.48 -2.88
C PRO A 12 7.60 8.83 -2.72
N ALA A 13 8.16 8.90 -1.51
CA ALA A 13 9.39 8.20 -1.16
C ALA A 13 9.25 6.69 -1.36
N ALA A 14 8.07 6.14 -1.03
CA ALA A 14 7.68 4.76 -1.32
C ALA A 14 6.15 4.64 -1.33
N ILE A 15 5.65 3.68 -2.13
CA ILE A 15 4.22 3.35 -2.21
C ILE A 15 4.04 1.88 -1.86
N PHE A 16 3.26 1.60 -0.83
CA PHE A 16 2.96 0.25 -0.38
C PHE A 16 1.68 -0.27 -1.04
N ILE A 17 1.78 -1.43 -1.66
CA ILE A 17 0.66 -2.19 -2.23
C ILE A 17 0.63 -3.60 -1.66
N GLY A 18 -0.49 -4.27 -1.76
CA GLY A 18 -0.68 -5.65 -1.30
C GLY A 18 -2.09 -5.89 -0.79
N PRO A 19 -2.44 -7.14 -0.52
CA PRO A 19 -3.78 -7.51 -0.10
C PRO A 19 -4.14 -6.96 1.29
N PRO A 20 -5.42 -7.02 1.68
CA PRO A 20 -5.82 -6.82 3.07
C PRO A 20 -5.06 -7.76 4.00
N GLY A 21 -4.63 -7.27 5.16
CA GLY A 21 -3.85 -8.05 6.12
C GLY A 21 -2.35 -8.17 5.80
N ALA A 22 -1.84 -7.61 4.70
CA ALA A 22 -0.41 -7.62 4.38
C ALA A 22 0.46 -6.74 5.30
N GLY A 23 -0.15 -5.85 6.10
CA GLY A 23 0.57 -5.00 7.04
C GLY A 23 1.01 -3.64 6.47
N LYS A 24 0.44 -3.19 5.37
CA LYS A 24 0.81 -1.93 4.68
C LYS A 24 0.82 -0.71 5.60
N SER A 25 -0.24 -0.50 6.37
CA SER A 25 -0.36 0.65 7.27
C SER A 25 0.66 0.58 8.40
N THR A 26 0.83 -0.59 9.01
CA THR A 26 1.79 -0.80 10.12
C THR A 26 3.23 -0.64 9.65
N VAL A 27 3.62 -1.36 8.61
CA VAL A 27 4.99 -1.33 8.08
C VAL A 27 5.29 0.02 7.43
N GLY A 28 4.33 0.58 6.68
CA GLY A 28 4.48 1.89 6.04
C GLY A 28 4.72 3.02 7.04
N ALA A 29 3.99 3.03 8.16
CA ALA A 29 4.19 4.01 9.22
C ALA A 29 5.57 3.87 9.89
N LEU A 30 6.04 2.65 10.12
CA LEU A 30 7.39 2.40 10.67
C LEU A 30 8.49 2.85 9.70
N VAL A 31 8.35 2.54 8.41
CA VAL A 31 9.30 2.98 7.37
C VAL A 31 9.34 4.51 7.29
N ALA A 32 8.19 5.16 7.29
CA ALA A 32 8.12 6.62 7.28
C ALA A 32 8.83 7.25 8.48
N ALA A 33 8.63 6.69 9.68
CA ALA A 33 9.31 7.13 10.89
C ALA A 33 10.83 6.95 10.80
N MET A 34 11.31 5.82 10.26
CA MET A 34 12.75 5.56 10.07
C MET A 34 13.38 6.52 9.06
N LEU A 35 12.65 6.88 8.00
CA LEU A 35 13.12 7.82 6.98
C LEU A 35 12.93 9.29 7.36
N GLY A 36 12.25 9.59 8.48
CA GLY A 36 11.95 10.96 8.89
C GLY A 36 10.97 11.68 7.96
N VAL A 37 10.06 10.96 7.29
CA VAL A 37 9.05 11.50 6.37
C VAL A 37 7.64 11.22 6.87
N SER A 38 6.64 11.89 6.29
CA SER A 38 5.23 11.67 6.62
C SER A 38 4.70 10.36 6.03
N PHE A 39 3.68 9.80 6.69
CA PHE A 39 2.94 8.63 6.23
C PHE A 39 1.47 8.98 5.97
N LEU A 40 0.92 8.48 4.88
CA LEU A 40 -0.52 8.51 4.62
C LEU A 40 -1.02 7.11 4.19
N ASP A 41 -2.19 6.75 4.71
CA ASP A 41 -2.97 5.60 4.25
C ASP A 41 -4.14 6.11 3.42
N ALA A 42 -4.26 5.65 2.18
CA ALA A 42 -5.30 6.13 1.27
C ALA A 42 -6.72 5.79 1.77
N ASP A 43 -6.90 4.65 2.44
CA ASP A 43 -8.19 4.26 3.00
C ASP A 43 -8.58 5.22 4.14
N THR A 44 -7.64 5.58 5.02
CA THR A 44 -7.87 6.60 6.08
C THR A 44 -8.25 7.95 5.49
N VAL A 45 -7.55 8.39 4.44
CA VAL A 45 -7.86 9.66 3.76
C VAL A 45 -9.26 9.66 3.15
N ILE A 46 -9.69 8.51 2.60
CA ILE A 46 -11.04 8.35 2.06
C ILE A 46 -12.08 8.42 3.19
N GLU A 47 -11.85 7.71 4.30
CA GLU A 47 -12.76 7.71 5.46
C GLU A 47 -12.92 9.09 6.08
N GLU A 48 -11.81 9.83 6.25
CA GLU A 48 -11.84 11.20 6.75
C GLU A 48 -12.64 12.14 5.84
N ALA A 49 -12.45 12.02 4.52
CA ALA A 49 -13.16 12.84 3.54
C ALA A 49 -14.64 12.49 3.44
N ALA A 50 -15.00 11.22 3.58
CA ALA A 50 -16.37 10.73 3.51
C ALA A 50 -17.13 10.86 4.84
N GLY A 51 -16.42 11.00 5.96
CA GLY A 51 -17.00 11.01 7.31
C GLY A 51 -17.58 9.66 7.74
N LYS A 52 -17.22 8.57 7.05
CA LYS A 52 -17.69 7.21 7.33
C LYS A 52 -16.66 6.16 6.91
N PRO A 53 -16.66 4.96 7.54
CA PRO A 53 -15.74 3.87 7.20
C PRO A 53 -15.88 3.42 5.75
N VAL A 54 -14.78 2.90 5.16
CA VAL A 54 -14.77 2.34 3.79
C VAL A 54 -15.85 1.27 3.60
N GLY A 55 -16.08 0.42 4.62
CA GLY A 55 -17.13 -0.59 4.56
C GLY A 55 -18.52 -0.02 4.38
N ASP A 56 -18.82 1.11 5.02
CA ASP A 56 -20.12 1.78 4.92
C ASP A 56 -20.28 2.47 3.56
N ILE A 57 -19.20 3.07 3.03
CA ILE A 57 -19.19 3.63 1.66
C ILE A 57 -19.55 2.54 0.65
N PHE A 58 -18.95 1.36 0.81
CA PHE A 58 -19.19 0.22 -0.07
C PHE A 58 -20.65 -0.27 -0.05
N VAL A 59 -21.25 -0.29 1.15
CA VAL A 59 -22.65 -0.76 1.36
C VAL A 59 -23.66 0.28 0.91
N GLU A 60 -23.43 1.56 1.25
CA GLU A 60 -24.41 2.64 1.02
C GLU A 60 -24.32 3.24 -0.37
N ASP A 61 -23.07 3.49 -0.84
CA ASP A 61 -22.83 4.21 -2.10
C ASP A 61 -22.51 3.23 -3.26
N GLY A 62 -22.19 1.99 -2.95
CA GLY A 62 -21.89 0.92 -3.92
C GLY A 62 -20.42 0.84 -4.32
N GLU A 63 -20.05 -0.30 -4.92
CA GLU A 63 -18.68 -0.58 -5.31
C GLU A 63 -18.14 0.40 -6.36
N GLU A 64 -18.94 0.75 -7.35
CA GLU A 64 -18.54 1.66 -8.44
C GLU A 64 -18.16 3.05 -7.90
N ALA A 65 -18.99 3.61 -7.02
CA ALA A 65 -18.74 4.89 -6.38
C ALA A 65 -17.48 4.84 -5.51
N PHE A 66 -17.30 3.77 -4.74
CA PHE A 66 -16.08 3.58 -3.96
C PHE A 66 -14.83 3.50 -4.85
N ARG A 67 -14.85 2.73 -5.95
CA ARG A 67 -13.71 2.60 -6.86
C ARG A 67 -13.35 3.92 -7.53
N ALA A 68 -14.33 4.72 -7.90
CA ALA A 68 -14.08 6.07 -8.43
C ALA A 68 -13.38 6.97 -7.40
N LEU A 69 -13.85 6.93 -6.15
CA LEU A 69 -13.24 7.68 -5.04
C LEU A 69 -11.82 7.19 -4.70
N GLU A 70 -11.62 5.87 -4.66
CA GLU A 70 -10.32 5.23 -4.43
C GLU A 70 -9.30 5.66 -5.51
N GLY A 71 -9.67 5.58 -6.79
CA GLY A 71 -8.82 5.98 -7.91
C GLY A 71 -8.47 7.47 -7.89
N ALA A 72 -9.45 8.35 -7.66
CA ALA A 72 -9.22 9.79 -7.55
C ALA A 72 -8.32 10.14 -6.36
N THR A 73 -8.51 9.49 -5.22
CA THR A 73 -7.67 9.68 -4.02
C THR A 73 -6.25 9.20 -4.28
N ALA A 74 -6.08 8.00 -4.85
CA ALA A 74 -4.76 7.48 -5.20
C ALA A 74 -4.01 8.43 -6.14
N ALA A 75 -4.66 8.93 -7.19
CA ALA A 75 -4.06 9.87 -8.14
C ALA A 75 -3.58 11.15 -7.45
N ARG A 76 -4.41 11.74 -6.60
CA ARG A 76 -4.08 12.95 -5.85
C ARG A 76 -2.90 12.74 -4.90
N LEU A 77 -2.88 11.61 -4.18
CA LEU A 77 -1.85 11.30 -3.20
C LEU A 77 -0.51 10.96 -3.88
N ILE A 78 -0.52 10.20 -4.97
CA ILE A 78 0.69 9.88 -5.73
C ILE A 78 1.33 11.14 -6.31
N ALA A 79 0.52 12.10 -6.76
CA ALA A 79 1.03 13.34 -7.32
C ALA A 79 1.53 14.34 -6.27
N GLY A 80 0.97 14.33 -5.05
CA GLY A 80 1.18 15.42 -4.09
C GLY A 80 1.82 15.03 -2.76
N HIS A 81 1.95 13.74 -2.44
CA HIS A 81 2.51 13.30 -1.15
C HIS A 81 3.98 12.89 -1.30
N PRO A 82 4.93 13.60 -0.68
CA PRO A 82 6.36 13.27 -0.84
C PRO A 82 6.85 12.14 0.09
N GLY A 83 6.05 11.73 1.07
CA GLY A 83 6.41 10.72 2.07
C GLY A 83 6.08 9.29 1.66
N VAL A 84 5.78 8.45 2.64
CA VAL A 84 5.37 7.05 2.43
C VAL A 84 3.85 7.00 2.29
N LEU A 85 3.38 6.27 1.29
CA LEU A 85 1.96 6.11 0.95
C LEU A 85 1.57 4.63 0.99
N ALA A 86 0.48 4.28 1.68
CA ALA A 86 -0.17 2.98 1.56
C ALA A 86 -1.45 3.11 0.71
N LEU A 87 -1.61 2.23 -0.27
CA LEU A 87 -2.83 2.16 -1.09
C LEU A 87 -3.75 1.04 -0.63
N GLY A 88 -5.05 1.24 -0.78
CA GLY A 88 -6.06 0.21 -0.57
C GLY A 88 -5.80 -1.03 -1.43
N GLY A 89 -6.19 -2.22 -0.94
CA GLY A 89 -5.90 -3.48 -1.65
C GLY A 89 -6.57 -3.61 -3.02
N GLY A 90 -7.56 -2.78 -3.33
CA GLY A 90 -8.23 -2.75 -4.62
C GLY A 90 -7.73 -1.67 -5.59
N ALA A 91 -6.96 -0.71 -5.10
CA ALA A 91 -6.53 0.44 -5.90
C ALA A 91 -5.78 0.05 -7.20
N ILE A 92 -5.09 -1.09 -7.19
CA ILE A 92 -4.36 -1.63 -8.35
C ILE A 92 -5.28 -2.15 -9.46
N LEU A 93 -6.58 -2.27 -9.22
CA LEU A 93 -7.55 -2.69 -10.23
C LEU A 93 -7.84 -1.57 -11.23
N ASP A 94 -7.71 -0.30 -10.80
CA ASP A 94 -7.88 0.86 -11.67
C ASP A 94 -6.68 1.01 -12.63
N PRO A 95 -6.91 1.01 -13.96
CA PRO A 95 -5.86 1.19 -14.95
C PRO A 95 -5.15 2.56 -14.84
N GLY A 96 -5.85 3.60 -14.35
CA GLY A 96 -5.29 4.92 -14.09
C GLY A 96 -4.23 4.87 -13.00
N THR A 97 -4.59 4.27 -11.88
CA THR A 97 -3.67 4.05 -10.74
C THR A 97 -2.44 3.24 -11.17
N ARG A 98 -2.62 2.16 -11.94
CA ARG A 98 -1.49 1.37 -12.45
C ARG A 98 -0.51 2.19 -13.28
N ARG A 99 -1.02 3.09 -14.14
CA ARG A 99 -0.15 4.00 -14.93
C ARG A 99 0.64 4.97 -14.04
N LEU A 100 0.03 5.47 -12.98
CA LEU A 100 0.69 6.37 -12.03
C LEU A 100 1.76 5.66 -11.18
N LEU A 101 1.59 4.37 -10.92
CA LEU A 101 2.56 3.54 -10.20
C LEU A 101 3.78 3.18 -11.04
N ALA A 102 3.69 3.25 -12.36
CA ALA A 102 4.80 2.94 -13.26
C ALA A 102 5.99 3.88 -13.01
N GLY A 103 7.16 3.30 -12.74
CA GLY A 103 8.38 4.04 -12.44
C GLY A 103 8.49 4.58 -11.01
N GLN A 104 7.50 4.36 -10.16
CA GLN A 104 7.55 4.70 -8.74
C GLN A 104 8.27 3.61 -7.92
N ARG A 105 8.69 3.96 -6.70
CA ARG A 105 9.23 2.99 -5.72
C ARG A 105 8.09 2.22 -5.06
N VAL A 106 7.50 1.28 -5.80
CA VAL A 106 6.37 0.47 -5.34
C VAL A 106 6.87 -0.74 -4.55
N ILE A 107 6.49 -0.84 -3.29
CA ILE A 107 6.78 -1.97 -2.40
C ILE A 107 5.54 -2.86 -2.32
N TYR A 108 5.64 -4.06 -2.83
CA TYR A 108 4.60 -5.06 -2.65
C TYR A 108 4.86 -5.86 -1.39
N LEU A 109 3.99 -5.71 -0.39
CA LEU A 109 3.99 -6.57 0.79
C LEU A 109 3.23 -7.86 0.47
N GLU A 110 4.00 -8.92 0.27
CA GLU A 110 3.47 -10.24 -0.05
C GLU A 110 3.06 -10.97 1.24
N THR A 111 1.84 -11.50 1.25
CA THR A 111 1.34 -12.33 2.35
C THR A 111 0.57 -13.52 1.78
N GLY A 112 0.75 -14.67 2.39
CA GLY A 112 0.01 -15.87 2.04
C GLY A 112 -1.45 -15.79 2.46
N PHE A 113 -2.29 -16.60 1.82
CA PHE A 113 -3.73 -16.62 2.09
C PHE A 113 -4.06 -16.86 3.57
N ALA A 114 -3.39 -17.81 4.23
CA ALA A 114 -3.65 -18.14 5.63
C ALA A 114 -3.34 -16.97 6.56
N ALA A 115 -2.21 -16.29 6.37
CA ALA A 115 -1.81 -15.14 7.15
C ALA A 115 -2.75 -13.94 6.90
N ALA A 116 -3.15 -13.68 5.66
CA ALA A 116 -4.11 -12.64 5.32
C ALA A 116 -5.47 -12.87 5.98
N VAL A 117 -6.00 -14.10 5.94
CA VAL A 117 -7.25 -14.48 6.59
C VAL A 117 -7.18 -14.29 8.10
N HIS A 118 -6.10 -14.76 8.73
CA HIS A 118 -5.90 -14.61 10.17
C HIS A 118 -5.84 -13.13 10.58
N ARG A 119 -5.02 -12.32 9.91
CA ARG A 119 -4.83 -10.89 10.24
C ARG A 119 -6.07 -10.03 9.98
N THR A 120 -6.93 -10.43 9.05
CA THR A 120 -8.21 -9.74 8.78
C THR A 120 -9.35 -10.21 9.67
N GLY A 121 -9.13 -11.18 10.56
CA GLY A 121 -10.15 -11.73 11.44
C GLY A 121 -11.22 -12.57 10.73
N LEU A 122 -10.97 -13.02 9.50
CA LEU A 122 -11.88 -13.88 8.75
C LEU A 122 -11.84 -15.35 9.21
N ASP A 123 -10.96 -15.68 10.15
CA ASP A 123 -10.93 -16.99 10.84
C ASP A 123 -12.08 -17.17 11.82
N ALA A 124 -12.62 -16.08 12.38
CA ALA A 124 -13.72 -16.17 13.33
C ALA A 124 -14.99 -16.68 12.62
N PRO A 125 -15.69 -17.67 13.21
CA PRO A 125 -16.97 -18.13 12.67
C PRO A 125 -17.97 -16.97 12.74
N ARG A 126 -18.43 -16.52 11.57
CA ARG A 126 -19.47 -15.50 11.43
C ARG A 126 -20.72 -16.15 10.83
N PRO A 127 -21.66 -16.67 11.66
CA PRO A 127 -22.80 -17.46 11.19
C PRO A 127 -23.81 -16.66 10.36
N LEU A 128 -23.71 -15.33 10.31
CA LEU A 128 -24.71 -14.46 9.68
C LEU A 128 -24.28 -13.84 8.32
N LEU A 129 -23.11 -14.20 7.77
CA LEU A 129 -22.72 -13.73 6.45
C LEU A 129 -23.09 -14.76 5.39
N PHE A 130 -24.05 -14.42 4.53
CA PHE A 130 -24.37 -15.19 3.33
C PHE A 130 -23.11 -15.32 2.44
N GLY A 131 -22.66 -16.55 2.23
CA GLY A 131 -21.51 -16.88 1.41
C GLY A 131 -20.29 -17.33 2.22
N ASN A 132 -19.25 -17.76 1.51
CA ASN A 132 -17.97 -18.16 2.10
C ASN A 132 -16.93 -17.01 1.95
N PRO A 133 -16.72 -16.16 2.97
CA PRO A 133 -15.81 -15.02 2.89
C PRO A 133 -14.37 -15.43 2.58
N ARG A 134 -13.94 -16.60 3.08
CA ARG A 134 -12.60 -17.14 2.81
C ARG A 134 -12.42 -17.53 1.35
N ALA A 135 -13.41 -18.19 0.75
CA ALA A 135 -13.37 -18.54 -0.67
C ALA A 135 -13.33 -17.29 -1.56
N ARG A 136 -14.14 -16.26 -1.23
CA ARG A 136 -14.11 -14.98 -1.94
C ARG A 136 -12.75 -14.29 -1.79
N MET A 137 -12.19 -14.28 -0.59
CA MET A 137 -10.85 -13.73 -0.33
C MET A 137 -9.80 -14.45 -1.19
N LYS A 138 -9.88 -15.79 -1.28
CA LYS A 138 -8.95 -16.57 -2.10
C LYS A 138 -9.01 -16.18 -3.57
N VAL A 139 -10.21 -16.12 -4.14
CA VAL A 139 -10.39 -15.72 -5.54
C VAL A 139 -9.83 -14.33 -5.79
N LEU A 140 -10.16 -13.36 -4.93
CA LEU A 140 -9.66 -11.99 -5.04
C LEU A 140 -8.14 -11.92 -4.95
N LEU A 141 -7.53 -12.73 -4.08
CA LEU A 141 -6.07 -12.80 -3.98
C LEU A 141 -5.47 -13.38 -5.26
N ASP A 142 -5.95 -14.54 -5.71
CA ASP A 142 -5.42 -15.22 -6.90
C ASP A 142 -5.48 -14.31 -8.15
N GLU A 143 -6.53 -13.51 -8.30
CA GLU A 143 -6.67 -12.53 -9.38
C GLU A 143 -5.71 -11.34 -9.27
N ARG A 144 -5.42 -10.90 -8.05
CA ARG A 144 -4.64 -9.67 -7.81
C ARG A 144 -3.14 -9.90 -7.67
N LEU A 145 -2.71 -11.10 -7.25
CA LEU A 145 -1.29 -11.41 -7.05
C LEU A 145 -0.42 -11.09 -8.28
N PRO A 146 -0.80 -11.47 -9.52
CA PRO A 146 0.00 -11.13 -10.70
C PRO A 146 0.09 -9.61 -10.93
N ILE A 147 -0.95 -8.85 -10.57
CA ILE A 147 -0.98 -7.40 -10.73
C ILE A 147 -0.04 -6.75 -9.71
N TYR A 148 -0.10 -7.16 -8.43
CA TYR A 148 0.84 -6.65 -7.42
C TYR A 148 2.29 -6.91 -7.82
N ALA A 149 2.60 -8.16 -8.21
CA ALA A 149 3.95 -8.54 -8.61
C ALA A 149 4.45 -7.76 -9.83
N GLY A 150 3.56 -7.53 -10.81
CA GLY A 150 3.90 -6.78 -12.03
C GLY A 150 4.13 -5.28 -11.81
N LEU A 151 3.58 -4.71 -10.74
CA LEU A 151 3.74 -3.29 -10.38
C LEU A 151 4.93 -3.04 -9.44
N ALA A 152 5.40 -4.08 -8.75
CA ALA A 152 6.37 -3.94 -7.69
C ALA A 152 7.77 -3.56 -8.19
N TRP A 153 8.35 -2.51 -7.61
CA TRP A 153 9.79 -2.28 -7.65
C TRP A 153 10.53 -3.30 -6.78
N ARG A 154 9.95 -3.62 -5.61
CA ARG A 154 10.42 -4.68 -4.70
C ARG A 154 9.23 -5.43 -4.12
N THR A 155 9.38 -6.75 -3.98
CA THR A 155 8.44 -7.63 -3.25
C THR A 155 9.08 -8.04 -1.95
N VAL A 156 8.34 -7.89 -0.84
CA VAL A 156 8.82 -8.20 0.52
C VAL A 156 7.81 -9.13 1.19
N PRO A 157 8.20 -10.38 1.49
CA PRO A 157 7.33 -11.31 2.21
C PRO A 157 7.13 -10.88 3.65
N THR A 158 5.91 -11.04 4.16
CA THR A 158 5.53 -10.59 5.51
C THR A 158 5.12 -11.71 6.45
N ASP A 159 4.98 -12.94 5.96
CA ASP A 159 4.54 -14.05 6.78
C ASP A 159 5.61 -14.43 7.79
N ASP A 160 5.18 -14.69 9.03
CA ASP A 160 6.03 -15.07 10.17
C ASP A 160 7.17 -14.09 10.48
N ARG A 161 6.99 -12.81 10.12
CA ARG A 161 7.98 -11.75 10.34
C ARG A 161 7.41 -10.61 11.16
N GLU A 162 8.25 -10.08 12.06
CA GLU A 162 7.92 -8.89 12.83
C GLU A 162 7.87 -7.64 11.94
N PRO A 163 6.83 -6.79 12.07
CA PRO A 163 6.70 -5.57 11.27
C PRO A 163 7.93 -4.65 11.32
N LYS A 164 8.59 -4.60 12.47
CA LYS A 164 9.81 -3.79 12.66
C LYS A 164 10.95 -4.26 11.76
N HIS A 165 11.21 -5.57 11.71
CA HIS A 165 12.28 -6.12 10.86
C HIS A 165 11.99 -5.93 9.37
N ILE A 166 10.72 -6.04 8.97
CA ILE A 166 10.28 -5.75 7.61
C ILE A 166 10.54 -4.27 7.27
N ALA A 167 10.20 -3.37 8.21
CA ALA A 167 10.40 -1.95 8.01
C ALA A 167 11.89 -1.55 7.93
N GLU A 168 12.74 -2.16 8.76
CA GLU A 168 14.20 -1.95 8.73
C GLU A 168 14.79 -2.37 7.38
N GLU A 169 14.39 -3.53 6.85
CA GLU A 169 14.81 -4.01 5.53
C GLU A 169 14.39 -3.04 4.42
N ILE A 170 13.13 -2.59 4.44
CA ILE A 170 12.61 -1.67 3.42
C ILE A 170 13.27 -0.30 3.53
N ALA A 171 13.46 0.24 4.71
CA ALA A 171 14.13 1.52 4.91
C ALA A 171 15.56 1.49 4.32
N ALA A 172 16.32 0.42 4.58
CA ALA A 172 17.64 0.23 4.01
C ALA A 172 17.65 0.15 2.47
N MET A 173 16.59 -0.40 1.85
CA MET A 173 16.44 -0.42 0.38
C MET A 173 16.14 0.98 -0.19
N LEU A 174 15.49 1.84 0.59
CA LEU A 174 15.04 3.17 0.16
C LEU A 174 16.09 4.25 0.39
N GLU A 175 17.03 4.04 1.31
CA GLU A 175 18.15 4.94 1.52
C GLU A 175 19.00 5.05 0.24
N PRO A 176 19.46 6.26 -0.14
CA PRO A 176 20.41 6.38 -1.21
C PRO A 176 21.68 5.61 -0.78
N GLY A 177 22.05 4.60 -1.55
CA GLY A 177 23.31 3.89 -1.31
C GLY A 177 24.46 4.89 -1.17
N PRO A 178 25.55 4.55 -0.44
CA PRO A 178 26.69 5.43 -0.28
C PRO A 178 27.11 5.89 -1.67
N SER A 179 27.07 7.21 -1.89
CA SER A 179 27.49 7.81 -3.16
C SER A 179 28.89 7.26 -3.45
N ALA A 180 29.04 6.54 -4.55
CA ALA A 180 30.35 6.14 -5.03
C ALA A 180 31.14 7.44 -5.21
N GLY A 181 31.99 7.73 -4.26
CA GLY A 181 32.92 8.86 -4.33
C GLY A 181 33.71 8.77 -5.64
N PRO A 182 34.17 9.89 -6.18
CA PRO A 182 34.95 9.90 -7.41
C PRO A 182 36.09 8.89 -7.28
N ARG A 183 36.14 7.93 -8.19
CA ARG A 183 37.30 7.03 -8.29
C ARG A 183 38.51 7.90 -8.66
N PRO A 184 39.67 7.66 -8.01
CA PRO A 184 40.87 8.38 -8.28
C PRO A 184 41.41 8.17 -9.71
#